data_3d9c3ea0ecb54fe291b597dd26fe4192
#
_entry.id   3d9c3ea0ecb54fe291b597dd26fe4192
#
_cell.length_a   1.000
_cell.length_b   1.000
_cell.length_c   1.000
_cell.angle_alpha   90.00
_cell.angle_beta   90.00
_cell.angle_gamma   90.00
#
_symmetry.space_group_name_H-M   'P 1'
#
loop_
_entity.id
_entity.type
_entity.pdbx_description
1 polymer ?
#
loop_
_entity_poly.entity_id
_entity_poly.type
_entity_poly.pdbx_seq_one_letter_code
_entity_poly.pdbx_strand_id
1 'polypeptide(L)'
;MSKKTHTYLPQYSDFEDCGLYIGDTGKLFCSPTKKLYNVYWLLYTCENLCRAQYMAQKGKGDHSDIKRFNEHILENMDALWAMLRYETYQPGEYRVKKIYDPKERDIMIAPFFPDRIIHHCIINVLGQHWTHIFIEHTYSCIKGRGTHKCMLDVRHALKRDKRGTRMCLKTDIKKCYDNIDHAALKLIIRITIADEQLLRLLDKIIDSNGKEKGLPIGNYTSQYLANLYFAYFDHWVVEELAALVRLKFGCKLYYFRYMDDMVFLAESSEALHFVLDMAGLYLAAELKVEFKHTWQIFPVDDRSIDYVGFKQNHYGVLMRKSILLRFYKKSIKVARNNPIRDQQDIKHLFPSEYGWALRCSEQHKENIFNTVIQNGKKYFINRAAIGNTAAGN
;
A
#
# COMPACT_ATOMS: atom_id res chain seq x y z
N MET A 1 -18.42 -3.67 -47.45
CA MET A 1 -19.35 -3.00 -46.53
C MET A 1 -18.69 -2.95 -45.17
N SER A 2 -18.15 -1.78 -44.82
CA SER A 2 -17.44 -1.55 -43.53
C SER A 2 -18.50 -1.42 -42.43
N LYS A 3 -18.48 -2.36 -41.45
CA LYS A 3 -19.24 -2.23 -40.23
C LYS A 3 -18.59 -1.12 -39.40
N LYS A 4 -19.17 0.06 -39.36
CA LYS A 4 -18.84 1.09 -38.36
C LYS A 4 -19.25 0.56 -36.99
N THR A 5 -18.29 0.16 -36.21
CA THR A 5 -18.44 -0.04 -34.76
C THR A 5 -18.68 1.36 -34.18
N HIS A 6 -19.91 1.66 -33.80
CA HIS A 6 -20.23 2.82 -32.99
C HIS A 6 -19.66 2.55 -31.58
N THR A 7 -18.49 3.06 -31.29
CA THR A 7 -18.02 3.24 -29.90
C THR A 7 -18.94 4.28 -29.25
N TYR A 8 -19.85 3.84 -28.42
CA TYR A 8 -20.65 4.72 -27.58
C TYR A 8 -19.71 5.37 -26.57
N LEU A 9 -19.39 6.63 -26.80
CA LEU A 9 -18.72 7.46 -25.77
C LEU A 9 -19.84 8.03 -24.90
N PRO A 10 -19.88 7.73 -23.59
CA PRO A 10 -20.89 8.27 -22.68
C PRO A 10 -20.84 9.80 -22.72
N GLN A 11 -22.02 10.44 -22.74
CA GLN A 11 -22.12 11.89 -22.68
C GLN A 11 -21.89 12.38 -21.24
N TYR A 12 -21.52 13.66 -21.09
CA TYR A 12 -21.22 14.27 -19.79
C TYR A 12 -22.38 14.13 -18.79
N SER A 13 -23.62 14.19 -19.23
CA SER A 13 -24.85 13.99 -18.45
C SER A 13 -24.93 12.61 -17.79
N ASP A 14 -24.32 11.58 -18.39
CA ASP A 14 -24.40 10.20 -17.89
C ASP A 14 -23.60 10.01 -16.56
N PHE A 15 -22.70 10.93 -16.26
CA PHE A 15 -21.85 10.88 -15.05
C PHE A 15 -22.46 11.60 -13.85
N GLU A 16 -23.28 12.64 -14.06
CA GLU A 16 -23.92 13.38 -12.98
C GLU A 16 -24.92 12.52 -12.21
N ASP A 17 -25.70 11.70 -12.93
CA ASP A 17 -26.72 10.83 -12.34
C ASP A 17 -26.16 9.71 -11.48
N CYS A 18 -24.91 9.27 -11.70
CA CYS A 18 -24.28 8.22 -10.89
C CYS A 18 -23.42 8.76 -9.73
N GLY A 19 -23.40 10.07 -9.48
CA GLY A 19 -22.60 10.69 -8.43
C GLY A 19 -21.11 10.86 -8.79
N LEU A 20 -20.75 10.69 -10.06
CA LEU A 20 -19.44 10.97 -10.61
C LEU A 20 -19.43 12.31 -11.34
N TYR A 21 -18.33 13.02 -11.27
CA TYR A 21 -18.11 14.21 -12.07
C TYR A 21 -16.71 14.24 -12.69
N ILE A 22 -16.56 14.92 -13.80
CA ILE A 22 -15.27 15.13 -14.46
C ILE A 22 -14.74 16.49 -14.01
N GLY A 23 -13.62 16.49 -13.26
CA GLY A 23 -12.93 17.72 -12.91
C GLY A 23 -12.12 18.29 -14.09
N ASP A 24 -11.59 19.50 -13.93
CA ASP A 24 -10.82 20.26 -14.93
C ASP A 24 -9.64 19.51 -15.57
N THR A 25 -9.23 18.37 -15.01
CA THR A 25 -8.15 17.50 -15.50
C THR A 25 -8.65 16.33 -16.36
N GLY A 26 -9.94 16.25 -16.68
CA GLY A 26 -10.53 15.12 -17.42
C GLY A 26 -10.56 13.79 -16.64
N LYS A 27 -10.34 13.82 -15.32
CA LYS A 27 -10.42 12.64 -14.45
C LYS A 27 -11.81 12.55 -13.81
N LEU A 28 -12.32 11.33 -13.75
CA LEU A 28 -13.56 11.02 -13.03
C LEU A 28 -13.32 11.16 -11.51
N PHE A 29 -14.14 11.97 -10.85
CA PHE A 29 -14.14 12.14 -9.39
C PHE A 29 -15.47 11.67 -8.81
N CYS A 30 -15.41 11.06 -7.64
CA CYS A 30 -16.60 10.74 -6.85
C CYS A 30 -16.88 11.85 -5.85
N SER A 31 -18.14 12.24 -5.72
CA SER A 31 -18.55 13.14 -4.65
C SER A 31 -18.41 12.44 -3.29
N PRO A 32 -17.66 12.97 -2.32
CA PRO A 32 -17.42 12.31 -1.05
C PRO A 32 -18.67 12.16 -0.16
N THR A 33 -19.77 12.82 -0.49
CA THR A 33 -21.00 12.86 0.29
C THR A 33 -22.13 12.01 -0.24
N LYS A 34 -22.01 11.42 -1.44
CA LYS A 34 -23.05 10.60 -2.07
C LYS A 34 -22.60 9.15 -2.24
N LYS A 35 -23.53 8.21 -2.00
CA LYS A 35 -23.31 6.81 -2.36
C LYS A 35 -23.13 6.68 -3.87
N LEU A 36 -22.22 5.81 -4.31
CA LEU A 36 -22.11 5.45 -5.71
C LEU A 36 -23.25 4.53 -6.11
N TYR A 37 -23.91 4.85 -7.18
CA TYR A 37 -24.93 4.04 -7.82
C TYR A 37 -24.75 4.09 -9.34
N ASN A 38 -25.20 3.05 -10.02
CA ASN A 38 -25.14 2.95 -11.49
C ASN A 38 -23.75 3.21 -12.09
N VAL A 39 -22.71 2.65 -11.45
CA VAL A 39 -21.29 2.77 -11.89
C VAL A 39 -20.71 1.46 -12.42
N TYR A 40 -21.43 0.35 -12.27
CA TYR A 40 -20.95 -0.98 -12.66
C TYR A 40 -20.53 -1.05 -14.13
N TRP A 41 -21.27 -0.39 -15.03
CA TRP A 41 -20.97 -0.36 -16.47
C TRP A 41 -19.59 0.23 -16.79
N LEU A 42 -19.02 1.09 -15.93
CA LEU A 42 -17.69 1.64 -16.09
C LEU A 42 -16.61 0.55 -16.04
N LEU A 43 -16.88 -0.59 -15.41
CA LEU A 43 -15.91 -1.68 -15.31
C LEU A 43 -15.57 -2.29 -16.66
N TYR A 44 -16.55 -2.38 -17.56
CA TYR A 44 -16.42 -3.02 -18.88
C TYR A 44 -16.40 -2.04 -20.06
N THR A 45 -16.14 -0.77 -19.82
CA THR A 45 -15.79 0.15 -20.91
C THR A 45 -14.47 -0.28 -21.55
N CYS A 46 -14.35 -0.12 -22.87
CA CYS A 46 -13.15 -0.48 -23.61
C CYS A 46 -11.90 0.20 -23.02
N GLU A 47 -12.01 1.49 -22.67
CA GLU A 47 -10.92 2.24 -22.05
C GLU A 47 -10.47 1.62 -20.72
N ASN A 48 -11.41 1.28 -19.82
CA ASN A 48 -11.09 0.70 -18.53
C ASN A 48 -10.48 -0.70 -18.68
N LEU A 49 -11.02 -1.54 -19.55
CA LEU A 49 -10.48 -2.87 -19.81
C LEU A 49 -9.05 -2.82 -20.34
N CYS A 50 -8.77 -1.98 -21.35
CA CYS A 50 -7.43 -1.79 -21.91
C CYS A 50 -6.45 -1.27 -20.85
N ARG A 51 -6.85 -0.27 -20.07
CA ARG A 51 -6.05 0.27 -18.98
C ARG A 51 -5.76 -0.79 -17.90
N ALA A 52 -6.78 -1.56 -17.52
CA ALA A 52 -6.64 -2.60 -16.50
C ALA A 52 -5.69 -3.72 -16.96
N GLN A 53 -5.82 -4.19 -18.20
CA GLN A 53 -4.93 -5.17 -18.81
C GLN A 53 -3.48 -4.68 -18.81
N TYR A 54 -3.23 -3.46 -19.33
CA TYR A 54 -1.91 -2.85 -19.33
C TYR A 54 -1.28 -2.78 -17.94
N MET A 55 -2.06 -2.30 -16.94
CA MET A 55 -1.58 -2.17 -15.55
C MET A 55 -1.33 -3.53 -14.89
N ALA A 56 -2.17 -4.54 -15.17
CA ALA A 56 -2.02 -5.88 -14.61
C ALA A 56 -0.74 -6.58 -15.06
N GLN A 57 -0.31 -6.35 -16.31
CA GLN A 57 0.91 -6.96 -16.89
C GLN A 57 2.18 -6.14 -16.67
N LYS A 58 2.09 -4.87 -16.27
CA LYS A 58 3.22 -3.95 -16.15
C LYS A 58 4.36 -4.54 -15.29
N GLY A 59 5.56 -4.62 -15.89
CA GLY A 59 6.75 -5.19 -15.24
C GLY A 59 6.76 -6.72 -15.10
N LYS A 60 5.84 -7.43 -15.76
CA LYS A 60 5.67 -8.89 -15.67
C LYS A 60 5.46 -9.56 -17.05
N GLY A 61 5.73 -8.87 -18.14
CA GLY A 61 5.48 -9.34 -19.51
C GLY A 61 6.11 -10.68 -19.86
N ASP A 62 7.18 -11.09 -19.17
CA ASP A 62 7.86 -12.37 -19.38
C ASP A 62 7.18 -13.58 -18.75
N HIS A 63 6.15 -13.38 -17.92
CA HIS A 63 5.41 -14.48 -17.32
C HIS A 63 4.58 -15.24 -18.37
N SER A 64 4.58 -16.57 -18.29
CA SER A 64 3.94 -17.46 -19.27
C SER A 64 2.44 -17.27 -19.39
N ASP A 65 1.75 -16.96 -18.27
CA ASP A 65 0.33 -16.67 -18.24
C ASP A 65 -0.01 -15.38 -19.00
N ILE A 66 0.87 -14.37 -18.91
CA ILE A 66 0.70 -13.09 -19.63
C ILE A 66 1.01 -13.28 -21.13
N LYS A 67 2.05 -14.02 -21.49
CA LYS A 67 2.36 -14.32 -22.89
C LYS A 67 1.18 -15.04 -23.56
N ARG A 68 0.64 -16.09 -22.93
CA ARG A 68 -0.52 -16.82 -23.42
C ARG A 68 -1.76 -15.93 -23.58
N PHE A 69 -1.99 -15.00 -22.64
CA PHE A 69 -3.07 -14.04 -22.77
C PHE A 69 -2.88 -13.14 -23.99
N ASN A 70 -1.67 -12.64 -24.22
CA ASN A 70 -1.36 -11.72 -25.31
C ASN A 70 -1.39 -12.38 -26.70
N GLU A 71 -1.19 -13.71 -26.78
CA GLU A 71 -1.33 -14.48 -28.04
C GLU A 71 -2.78 -14.43 -28.59
N HIS A 72 -3.77 -14.32 -27.68
CA HIS A 72 -5.20 -14.26 -27.99
C HIS A 72 -5.87 -13.02 -27.39
N ILE A 73 -5.19 -11.86 -27.46
CA ILE A 73 -5.58 -10.67 -26.70
C ILE A 73 -7.00 -10.19 -27.03
N LEU A 74 -7.42 -10.17 -28.28
CA LEU A 74 -8.75 -9.69 -28.69
C LEU A 74 -9.84 -10.59 -28.14
N GLU A 75 -9.71 -11.92 -28.33
CA GLU A 75 -10.66 -12.93 -27.85
C GLU A 75 -10.78 -12.89 -26.31
N ASN A 76 -9.64 -12.77 -25.62
CA ASN A 76 -9.60 -12.68 -24.16
C ASN A 76 -10.20 -11.36 -23.64
N MET A 77 -10.02 -10.25 -24.35
CA MET A 77 -10.64 -8.96 -23.99
C MET A 77 -12.16 -8.99 -24.20
N ASP A 78 -12.64 -9.60 -25.29
CA ASP A 78 -14.06 -9.82 -25.53
C ASP A 78 -14.67 -10.72 -24.46
N ALA A 79 -13.97 -11.77 -24.05
CA ALA A 79 -14.39 -12.64 -22.95
C ALA A 79 -14.49 -11.86 -21.62
N LEU A 80 -13.51 -11.02 -21.28
CA LEU A 80 -13.59 -10.14 -20.08
C LEU A 80 -14.79 -9.22 -20.13
N TRP A 81 -15.02 -8.56 -21.29
CA TRP A 81 -16.18 -7.71 -21.50
C TRP A 81 -17.47 -8.47 -21.26
N ALA A 82 -17.61 -9.66 -21.87
CA ALA A 82 -18.80 -10.50 -21.72
C ALA A 82 -18.99 -10.94 -20.25
N MET A 83 -17.93 -11.40 -19.57
CA MET A 83 -17.99 -11.81 -18.16
C MET A 83 -18.51 -10.70 -17.25
N LEU A 84 -18.08 -9.45 -17.45
CA LEU A 84 -18.53 -8.32 -16.67
C LEU A 84 -19.94 -7.87 -17.11
N ARG A 85 -20.18 -7.74 -18.42
CA ARG A 85 -21.47 -7.29 -18.96
C ARG A 85 -22.64 -8.18 -18.57
N TYR A 86 -22.42 -9.50 -18.52
CA TYR A 86 -23.45 -10.50 -18.20
C TYR A 86 -23.33 -11.05 -16.78
N GLU A 87 -22.47 -10.48 -15.92
CA GLU A 87 -22.25 -10.88 -14.52
C GLU A 87 -21.87 -12.36 -14.34
N THR A 88 -21.27 -12.97 -15.35
CA THR A 88 -20.89 -14.39 -15.35
C THR A 88 -19.53 -14.66 -14.72
N TYR A 89 -18.77 -13.61 -14.38
CA TYR A 89 -17.48 -13.75 -13.73
C TYR A 89 -17.57 -14.56 -12.43
N GLN A 90 -16.64 -15.52 -12.29
CA GLN A 90 -16.36 -16.27 -11.07
C GLN A 90 -14.87 -16.18 -10.79
N PRO A 91 -14.46 -15.93 -9.52
CA PRO A 91 -13.06 -15.97 -9.14
C PRO A 91 -12.42 -17.32 -9.43
N GLY A 92 -11.23 -17.28 -10.03
CA GLY A 92 -10.46 -18.49 -10.31
C GLY A 92 -9.74 -19.03 -9.06
N GLU A 93 -9.20 -20.25 -9.18
CA GLU A 93 -8.45 -20.89 -8.11
C GLU A 93 -7.12 -20.18 -7.84
N TYR A 94 -6.84 -19.94 -6.56
CA TYR A 94 -5.59 -19.32 -6.12
C TYR A 94 -4.43 -20.31 -6.12
N ARG A 95 -3.28 -19.90 -6.68
CA ARG A 95 -2.02 -20.59 -6.47
C ARG A 95 -1.35 -20.06 -5.21
N VAL A 96 -1.12 -20.90 -4.22
CA VAL A 96 -0.42 -20.53 -2.99
C VAL A 96 1.09 -20.57 -3.20
N LYS A 97 1.78 -19.49 -2.84
CA LYS A 97 3.24 -19.38 -2.82
C LYS A 97 3.72 -18.95 -1.45
N LYS A 98 4.56 -19.76 -0.82
CA LYS A 98 5.22 -19.37 0.44
C LYS A 98 6.37 -18.39 0.18
N ILE A 99 6.41 -17.31 0.95
CA ILE A 99 7.55 -16.40 1.02
C ILE A 99 8.07 -16.38 2.45
N TYR A 100 9.40 -16.23 2.61
CA TYR A 100 10.08 -16.33 3.90
C TYR A 100 10.72 -15.02 4.35
N ASP A 101 10.76 -13.96 3.53
CA ASP A 101 11.36 -12.68 3.85
C ASP A 101 10.29 -11.55 3.90
N PRO A 102 10.19 -10.79 4.99
CA PRO A 102 10.91 -10.88 6.26
C PRO A 102 10.32 -11.91 7.25
N LYS A 103 9.16 -12.47 6.97
CA LYS A 103 8.45 -13.50 7.74
C LYS A 103 7.80 -14.49 6.79
N GLU A 104 7.63 -15.72 7.24
CA GLU A 104 6.85 -16.72 6.49
C GLU A 104 5.41 -16.25 6.30
N ARG A 105 4.95 -16.25 5.03
CA ARG A 105 3.59 -15.89 4.65
C ARG A 105 3.17 -16.70 3.43
N ASP A 106 1.93 -17.13 3.41
CA ASP A 106 1.28 -17.68 2.24
C ASP A 106 0.70 -16.54 1.39
N ILE A 107 1.22 -16.39 0.16
CA ILE A 107 0.67 -15.46 -0.80
C ILE A 107 -0.27 -16.22 -1.73
N MET A 108 -1.50 -15.76 -1.81
CA MET A 108 -2.52 -16.30 -2.71
C MET A 108 -2.47 -15.53 -4.03
N ILE A 109 -1.99 -16.19 -5.07
CA ILE A 109 -1.82 -15.59 -6.39
C ILE A 109 -3.05 -15.92 -7.22
N ALA A 110 -3.87 -14.90 -7.50
CA ALA A 110 -4.98 -15.02 -8.45
C ALA A 110 -4.45 -15.23 -9.88
N PRO A 111 -5.18 -15.96 -10.74
CA PRO A 111 -4.88 -16.06 -12.15
C PRO A 111 -4.73 -14.68 -12.81
N PHE A 112 -3.85 -14.57 -13.83
CA PHE A 112 -3.74 -13.32 -14.57
C PHE A 112 -5.06 -12.98 -15.26
N PHE A 113 -5.60 -13.94 -15.97
CA PHE A 113 -6.90 -13.88 -16.63
C PHE A 113 -7.87 -14.86 -15.95
N PRO A 114 -9.08 -14.45 -15.61
CA PRO A 114 -9.61 -13.06 -15.73
C PRO A 114 -9.30 -12.19 -14.52
N ASP A 115 -8.95 -12.75 -13.36
CA ASP A 115 -9.04 -12.16 -12.03
C ASP A 115 -8.22 -10.88 -11.87
N ARG A 116 -6.91 -10.93 -12.19
CA ARG A 116 -6.02 -9.77 -11.94
C ARG A 116 -6.43 -8.58 -12.80
N ILE A 117 -6.94 -8.81 -14.01
CA ILE A 117 -7.43 -7.74 -14.87
C ILE A 117 -8.72 -7.14 -14.28
N ILE A 118 -9.67 -7.98 -13.84
CA ILE A 118 -10.92 -7.53 -13.22
C ILE A 118 -10.64 -6.75 -11.93
N HIS A 119 -9.67 -7.19 -11.10
CA HIS A 119 -9.26 -6.42 -9.92
C HIS A 119 -8.75 -5.03 -10.30
N HIS A 120 -8.00 -4.89 -11.40
CA HIS A 120 -7.59 -3.58 -11.91
C HIS A 120 -8.76 -2.76 -12.43
N CYS A 121 -9.74 -3.38 -13.13
CA CYS A 121 -10.95 -2.69 -13.56
C CYS A 121 -11.69 -2.05 -12.38
N ILE A 122 -11.87 -2.80 -11.30
CA ILE A 122 -12.53 -2.33 -10.07
C ILE A 122 -11.76 -1.16 -9.45
N ILE A 123 -10.45 -1.30 -9.27
CA ILE A 123 -9.64 -0.25 -8.63
C ILE A 123 -9.50 1.00 -9.51
N ASN A 124 -9.53 0.88 -10.82
CA ASN A 124 -9.56 2.04 -11.71
C ASN A 124 -10.82 2.89 -11.47
N VAL A 125 -11.97 2.26 -11.18
CA VAL A 125 -13.25 2.95 -10.92
C VAL A 125 -13.34 3.38 -9.45
N LEU A 126 -13.08 2.48 -8.49
CA LEU A 126 -13.34 2.73 -7.07
C LEU A 126 -12.15 3.32 -6.31
N GLY A 127 -10.93 3.17 -6.81
CA GLY A 127 -9.72 3.51 -6.04
C GLY A 127 -9.67 4.97 -5.60
N GLN A 128 -10.15 5.90 -6.41
CA GLN A 128 -10.20 7.32 -6.06
C GLN A 128 -11.32 7.59 -5.04
N HIS A 129 -12.50 7.02 -5.22
CA HIS A 129 -13.60 7.11 -4.28
C HIS A 129 -13.19 6.63 -2.88
N TRP A 130 -12.61 5.45 -2.78
CA TRP A 130 -12.11 4.93 -1.50
C TRP A 130 -10.97 5.77 -0.90
N THR A 131 -10.09 6.31 -1.74
CA THR A 131 -9.00 7.18 -1.26
C THR A 131 -9.51 8.46 -0.60
N HIS A 132 -10.66 8.99 -1.03
CA HIS A 132 -11.29 10.16 -0.40
C HIS A 132 -11.90 9.85 0.96
N ILE A 133 -12.26 8.59 1.22
CA ILE A 133 -12.76 8.15 2.54
C ILE A 133 -11.62 8.06 3.56
N PHE A 134 -10.39 7.77 3.11
CA PHE A 134 -9.25 7.57 4.00
C PHE A 134 -8.76 8.89 4.59
N ILE A 135 -8.50 8.92 5.89
CA ILE A 135 -7.86 10.07 6.54
C ILE A 135 -6.48 10.39 5.91
N GLU A 136 -5.98 11.60 6.12
CA GLU A 136 -4.67 12.01 5.57
C GLU A 136 -3.54 11.06 5.97
N HIS A 137 -3.55 10.59 7.21
CA HIS A 137 -2.51 9.73 7.79
C HIS A 137 -2.76 8.22 7.63
N THR A 138 -3.57 7.82 6.65
CA THR A 138 -3.65 6.44 6.14
C THR A 138 -2.65 6.27 5.00
N TYR A 139 -1.75 5.31 5.13
CA TYR A 139 -0.68 5.05 4.17
C TYR A 139 -0.73 3.63 3.64
N SER A 140 0.11 3.37 2.62
CA SER A 140 0.21 2.12 1.87
C SER A 140 -0.86 1.97 0.79
N CYS A 141 -0.40 1.50 -0.36
CA CYS A 141 -1.24 1.21 -1.54
C CYS A 141 -2.04 2.41 -2.07
N ILE A 142 -1.75 3.60 -1.61
CA ILE A 142 -2.35 4.86 -2.04
C ILE A 142 -1.27 5.66 -2.79
N LYS A 143 -1.59 6.13 -4.00
CA LYS A 143 -0.65 6.94 -4.79
C LYS A 143 -0.24 8.20 -4.01
N GLY A 144 1.07 8.41 -3.85
CA GLY A 144 1.62 9.53 -3.08
C GLY A 144 1.68 9.32 -1.56
N ARG A 145 1.07 8.26 -1.00
CA ARG A 145 1.04 7.98 0.44
C ARG A 145 1.78 6.68 0.79
N GLY A 146 3.03 6.55 0.36
CA GLY A 146 3.90 5.40 0.67
C GLY A 146 4.72 5.58 1.95
N THR A 147 5.68 4.67 2.16
CA THR A 147 6.60 4.65 3.33
C THR A 147 7.30 5.98 3.58
N HIS A 148 7.73 6.67 2.52
CA HIS A 148 8.43 7.93 2.64
C HIS A 148 7.51 9.08 3.13
N LYS A 149 6.28 9.16 2.62
CA LYS A 149 5.30 10.16 3.10
C LYS A 149 4.95 9.91 4.56
N CYS A 150 4.69 8.64 4.93
CA CYS A 150 4.42 8.24 6.31
C CYS A 150 5.57 8.66 7.24
N MET A 151 6.82 8.36 6.86
CA MET A 151 8.00 8.75 7.61
C MET A 151 8.11 10.26 7.77
N LEU A 152 7.86 11.03 6.69
CA LEU A 152 7.93 12.50 6.73
C LEU A 152 6.87 13.11 7.64
N ASP A 153 5.66 12.57 7.66
CA ASP A 153 4.57 13.08 8.51
C ASP A 153 4.82 12.79 9.99
N VAL A 154 5.31 11.59 10.33
CA VAL A 154 5.78 11.29 11.69
C VAL A 154 6.92 12.24 12.09
N ARG A 155 7.91 12.44 11.20
CA ARG A 155 9.02 13.38 11.44
C ARG A 155 8.52 14.80 11.64
N HIS A 156 7.54 15.24 10.88
CA HIS A 156 6.94 16.57 11.01
C HIS A 156 6.26 16.75 12.37
N ALA A 157 5.48 15.76 12.82
CA ALA A 157 4.85 15.76 14.15
C ALA A 157 5.91 15.86 15.26
N LEU A 158 6.96 15.03 15.21
CA LEU A 158 8.06 15.02 16.19
C LEU A 158 8.81 16.35 16.24
N LYS A 159 9.04 17.00 15.09
CA LYS A 159 9.71 18.31 15.05
C LYS A 159 8.84 19.45 15.57
N ARG A 160 7.54 19.41 15.24
CA ARG A 160 6.61 20.51 15.52
C ARG A 160 6.18 20.56 16.98
N ASP A 161 6.02 19.39 17.61
CA ASP A 161 5.49 19.28 18.96
C ASP A 161 6.23 18.22 19.78
N LYS A 162 7.41 18.60 20.30
CA LYS A 162 8.23 17.70 21.11
C LYS A 162 7.53 17.24 22.38
N ARG A 163 6.76 18.13 23.03
CA ARG A 163 6.03 17.80 24.26
C ARG A 163 4.89 16.83 23.98
N GLY A 164 4.02 17.15 23.01
CA GLY A 164 2.87 16.33 22.65
C GLY A 164 3.23 15.01 21.97
N THR A 165 4.48 14.78 21.58
CA THR A 165 4.97 13.54 20.95
C THR A 165 6.03 12.83 21.80
N ARG A 166 6.10 13.12 23.11
CA ARG A 166 7.12 12.56 24.01
C ARG A 166 7.00 11.04 24.17
N MET A 167 5.78 10.51 24.18
CA MET A 167 5.49 9.09 24.30
C MET A 167 4.95 8.50 23.01
N CYS A 168 5.28 7.26 22.72
CA CYS A 168 4.83 6.51 21.57
C CYS A 168 4.16 5.22 22.01
N LEU A 169 2.94 4.98 21.53
CA LEU A 169 2.33 3.64 21.48
C LEU A 169 2.53 3.12 20.06
N LYS A 170 3.23 2.00 19.95
CA LYS A 170 3.35 1.24 18.71
C LYS A 170 2.58 -0.07 18.84
N THR A 171 1.70 -0.35 17.91
CA THR A 171 0.88 -1.55 17.89
C THR A 171 0.64 -2.03 16.45
N ASP A 172 0.14 -3.25 16.33
CA ASP A 172 -0.06 -3.96 15.06
C ASP A 172 -1.30 -4.87 15.24
N ILE A 173 -2.09 -5.07 14.20
CA ILE A 173 -3.25 -5.97 14.23
C ILE A 173 -2.79 -7.42 14.08
N LYS A 174 -3.34 -8.29 14.94
CA LYS A 174 -3.06 -9.73 14.94
C LYS A 174 -3.57 -10.36 13.64
N LYS A 175 -2.64 -10.89 12.79
CA LYS A 175 -2.97 -11.54 11.52
C LYS A 175 -4.02 -10.76 10.71
N CYS A 176 -3.78 -9.47 10.46
CA CYS A 176 -4.76 -8.54 9.92
C CYS A 176 -5.52 -9.11 8.71
N TYR A 177 -4.80 -9.50 7.65
CA TYR A 177 -5.44 -10.02 6.43
C TYR A 177 -6.25 -11.31 6.66
N ASP A 178 -5.82 -12.18 7.57
CA ASP A 178 -6.51 -13.44 7.86
C ASP A 178 -7.77 -13.23 8.71
N ASN A 179 -7.85 -12.11 9.44
CA ASN A 179 -8.92 -11.83 10.40
C ASN A 179 -9.95 -10.79 9.94
N ILE A 180 -9.81 -10.21 8.74
CA ILE A 180 -10.84 -9.31 8.20
C ILE A 180 -12.16 -10.08 8.08
N ASP A 181 -13.17 -9.68 8.86
CA ASP A 181 -14.49 -10.27 8.85
C ASP A 181 -15.25 -9.83 7.59
N HIS A 182 -15.74 -10.81 6.80
CA HIS A 182 -16.38 -10.51 5.51
C HIS A 182 -17.72 -9.79 5.71
N ALA A 183 -18.50 -10.15 6.73
CA ALA A 183 -19.79 -9.50 6.99
C ALA A 183 -19.58 -8.02 7.34
N ALA A 184 -18.63 -7.71 8.24
CA ALA A 184 -18.30 -6.34 8.60
C ALA A 184 -17.76 -5.54 7.41
N LEU A 185 -16.87 -6.14 6.60
CA LEU A 185 -16.33 -5.48 5.39
C LEU A 185 -17.44 -5.16 4.38
N LYS A 186 -18.35 -6.11 4.12
CA LYS A 186 -19.49 -5.92 3.21
C LYS A 186 -20.42 -4.82 3.70
N LEU A 187 -20.67 -4.70 5.00
CA LEU A 187 -21.45 -3.61 5.59
C LEU A 187 -20.75 -2.26 5.35
N ILE A 188 -19.44 -2.17 5.61
CA ILE A 188 -18.65 -0.96 5.39
C ILE A 188 -18.71 -0.51 3.91
N ILE A 189 -18.59 -1.43 2.96
CA ILE A 189 -18.68 -1.12 1.54
C ILE A 189 -20.05 -0.52 1.21
N ARG A 190 -21.13 -1.07 1.75
CA ARG A 190 -22.52 -0.62 1.53
C ARG A 190 -22.84 0.75 2.13
N ILE A 191 -21.97 1.30 2.98
CA ILE A 191 -22.11 2.69 3.45
C ILE A 191 -21.92 3.66 2.29
N THR A 192 -21.01 3.36 1.35
CA THR A 192 -20.60 4.28 0.28
C THR A 192 -21.01 3.82 -1.12
N ILE A 193 -21.39 2.57 -1.31
CA ILE A 193 -21.78 1.98 -2.58
C ILE A 193 -23.22 1.46 -2.48
N ALA A 194 -24.06 1.86 -3.43
CA ALA A 194 -25.46 1.41 -3.57
C ALA A 194 -25.72 0.71 -4.93
N ASP A 195 -24.69 0.52 -5.75
CA ASP A 195 -24.78 -0.20 -7.03
C ASP A 195 -24.80 -1.71 -6.77
N GLU A 196 -25.96 -2.33 -6.95
CA GLU A 196 -26.17 -3.75 -6.64
C GLU A 196 -25.31 -4.70 -7.49
N GLN A 197 -25.09 -4.38 -8.77
CA GLN A 197 -24.25 -5.19 -9.65
C GLN A 197 -22.79 -5.16 -9.15
N LEU A 198 -22.31 -3.99 -8.78
CA LEU A 198 -20.97 -3.80 -8.24
C LEU A 198 -20.82 -4.49 -6.87
N LEU A 199 -21.82 -4.39 -6.01
CA LEU A 199 -21.83 -5.06 -4.71
C LEU A 199 -21.76 -6.58 -4.84
N ARG A 200 -22.54 -7.17 -5.77
CA ARG A 200 -22.47 -8.61 -6.06
C ARG A 200 -21.07 -9.05 -6.53
N LEU A 201 -20.44 -8.24 -7.39
CA LEU A 201 -19.07 -8.53 -7.84
C LEU A 201 -18.05 -8.45 -6.71
N LEU A 202 -18.14 -7.41 -5.87
CA LEU A 202 -17.25 -7.25 -4.70
C LEU A 202 -17.45 -8.38 -3.69
N ASP A 203 -18.70 -8.79 -3.43
CA ASP A 203 -19.00 -9.90 -2.54
C ASP A 203 -18.36 -11.22 -3.03
N LYS A 204 -18.46 -11.53 -4.34
CA LYS A 204 -17.78 -12.70 -4.95
C LYS A 204 -16.27 -12.68 -4.73
N ILE A 205 -15.64 -11.51 -4.86
CA ILE A 205 -14.19 -11.36 -4.68
C ILE A 205 -13.80 -11.48 -3.21
N ILE A 206 -14.59 -10.92 -2.30
CA ILE A 206 -14.36 -11.03 -0.85
C ILE A 206 -14.46 -12.48 -0.41
N ASP A 207 -15.47 -13.20 -0.86
CA ASP A 207 -15.72 -14.59 -0.50
C ASP A 207 -14.85 -15.61 -1.25
N SER A 208 -14.01 -15.15 -2.19
CA SER A 208 -13.23 -16.00 -3.08
C SER A 208 -12.23 -16.94 -2.40
N ASN A 209 -11.90 -16.70 -1.13
CA ASN A 209 -11.06 -17.59 -0.33
C ASN A 209 -11.83 -18.79 0.27
N GLY A 210 -13.16 -18.86 0.08
CA GLY A 210 -14.03 -19.93 0.60
C GLY A 210 -14.22 -19.93 2.12
N LYS A 211 -13.94 -18.81 2.79
CA LYS A 211 -14.05 -18.64 4.26
C LYS A 211 -14.92 -17.44 4.58
N GLU A 212 -15.35 -17.34 5.83
CA GLU A 212 -16.09 -16.18 6.35
C GLU A 212 -15.18 -15.00 6.76
N LYS A 213 -13.86 -15.23 6.77
CA LYS A 213 -12.84 -14.27 7.17
C LYS A 213 -11.62 -14.33 6.27
N GLY A 214 -10.94 -13.21 6.20
CA GLY A 214 -9.64 -13.07 5.55
C GLY A 214 -9.73 -12.64 4.09
N LEU A 215 -8.76 -11.85 3.67
CA LEU A 215 -8.58 -11.43 2.28
C LEU A 215 -7.32 -12.08 1.71
N PRO A 216 -7.34 -12.54 0.46
CA PRO A 216 -6.18 -13.11 -0.20
C PRO A 216 -5.02 -12.12 -0.26
N ILE A 217 -3.88 -12.48 0.38
CA ILE A 217 -2.66 -11.67 0.29
C ILE A 217 -2.08 -11.85 -1.12
N GLY A 218 -2.04 -10.77 -1.89
CA GLY A 218 -1.55 -10.77 -3.28
C GLY A 218 -2.55 -10.21 -4.29
N ASN A 219 -3.82 -10.12 -3.93
CA ASN A 219 -4.82 -9.46 -4.76
C ASN A 219 -4.70 -7.94 -4.67
N TYR A 220 -4.85 -7.27 -5.79
CA TYR A 220 -4.79 -5.81 -5.84
C TYR A 220 -5.97 -5.17 -5.10
N THR A 221 -7.16 -5.75 -5.18
CA THR A 221 -8.35 -5.31 -4.43
C THR A 221 -8.19 -5.46 -2.92
N SER A 222 -7.54 -6.54 -2.45
CA SER A 222 -7.37 -6.81 -1.01
C SER A 222 -6.67 -5.66 -0.26
N GLN A 223 -5.76 -4.96 -0.92
CA GLN A 223 -5.02 -3.84 -0.31
C GLN A 223 -5.94 -2.64 -0.05
N TYR A 224 -6.81 -2.31 -1.00
CA TYR A 224 -7.79 -1.23 -0.85
C TYR A 224 -8.89 -1.62 0.14
N LEU A 225 -9.38 -2.86 0.06
CA LEU A 225 -10.39 -3.39 0.97
C LEU A 225 -9.90 -3.42 2.42
N ALA A 226 -8.63 -3.79 2.66
CA ALA A 226 -8.03 -3.72 3.99
C ALA A 226 -7.93 -2.28 4.52
N ASN A 227 -7.55 -1.30 3.69
CA ASN A 227 -7.56 0.09 4.09
C ASN A 227 -8.98 0.60 4.39
N LEU A 228 -9.96 0.21 3.57
CA LEU A 228 -11.37 0.57 3.75
C LEU A 228 -11.94 -0.01 5.05
N TYR A 229 -11.55 -1.25 5.40
CA TYR A 229 -11.97 -1.92 6.62
C TYR A 229 -11.67 -1.10 7.89
N PHE A 230 -10.51 -0.42 7.90
CA PHE A 230 -10.11 0.44 9.01
C PHE A 230 -10.48 1.91 8.84
N ALA A 231 -11.07 2.33 7.72
CA ALA A 231 -11.27 3.75 7.45
C ALA A 231 -12.16 4.44 8.50
N TYR A 232 -13.25 3.80 8.92
CA TYR A 232 -14.14 4.36 9.93
C TYR A 232 -13.54 4.34 11.34
N PHE A 233 -12.72 3.33 11.64
CA PHE A 233 -11.88 3.34 12.84
C PHE A 233 -10.90 4.51 12.82
N ASP A 234 -10.23 4.77 11.68
CA ASP A 234 -9.33 5.90 11.54
C ASP A 234 -10.01 7.23 11.81
N HIS A 235 -11.22 7.44 11.25
CA HIS A 235 -12.04 8.62 11.51
C HIS A 235 -12.41 8.75 12.97
N TRP A 236 -12.91 7.68 13.58
CA TRP A 236 -13.23 7.66 15.00
C TRP A 236 -12.02 8.02 15.88
N VAL A 237 -10.82 7.52 15.55
CA VAL A 237 -9.60 7.86 16.29
C VAL A 237 -9.29 9.35 16.21
N VAL A 238 -9.36 9.97 15.03
CA VAL A 238 -8.95 11.37 14.85
C VAL A 238 -10.02 12.37 15.28
N GLU A 239 -11.29 12.00 15.25
CA GLU A 239 -12.43 12.86 15.54
C GLU A 239 -12.90 12.70 16.99
N GLU A 240 -13.17 11.47 17.45
CA GLU A 240 -13.77 11.21 18.75
C GLU A 240 -12.74 10.84 19.82
N LEU A 241 -11.89 9.83 19.57
CA LEU A 241 -10.88 9.40 20.55
C LEU A 241 -9.90 10.51 20.87
N ALA A 242 -9.45 11.27 19.86
CA ALA A 242 -8.57 12.40 20.07
C ALA A 242 -9.23 13.52 20.92
N ALA A 243 -10.54 13.74 20.74
CA ALA A 243 -11.30 14.69 21.58
C ALA A 243 -11.41 14.19 23.03
N LEU A 244 -11.67 12.89 23.25
CA LEU A 244 -11.70 12.28 24.58
C LEU A 244 -10.34 12.38 25.29
N VAL A 245 -9.25 12.10 24.58
CA VAL A 245 -7.89 12.24 25.13
C VAL A 245 -7.60 13.71 25.53
N ARG A 246 -8.02 14.65 24.69
CA ARG A 246 -7.87 16.08 25.00
C ARG A 246 -8.67 16.50 26.23
N LEU A 247 -9.92 16.02 26.35
CA LEU A 247 -10.80 16.31 27.48
C LEU A 247 -10.24 15.72 28.79
N LYS A 248 -9.80 14.47 28.77
CA LYS A 248 -9.40 13.73 29.96
C LYS A 248 -7.98 14.06 30.43
N PHE A 249 -7.03 14.26 29.51
CA PHE A 249 -5.61 14.40 29.80
C PHE A 249 -5.04 15.78 29.45
N GLY A 250 -5.82 16.66 28.80
CA GLY A 250 -5.35 17.99 28.38
C GLY A 250 -4.30 17.95 27.25
N CYS A 251 -4.06 16.81 26.64
CA CYS A 251 -3.01 16.62 25.63
C CYS A 251 -3.57 16.26 24.25
N LYS A 252 -2.72 16.45 23.22
CA LYS A 252 -3.04 16.13 21.84
C LYS A 252 -2.69 14.69 21.54
N LEU A 253 -3.53 14.02 20.73
CA LEU A 253 -3.25 12.71 20.16
C LEU A 253 -2.81 12.85 18.69
N TYR A 254 -1.70 12.21 18.32
CA TYR A 254 -1.25 12.02 16.95
C TYR A 254 -1.43 10.57 16.55
N TYR A 255 -1.90 10.32 15.33
CA TYR A 255 -2.18 8.98 14.82
C TYR A 255 -1.68 8.80 13.39
N PHE A 256 -1.01 7.66 13.13
CA PHE A 256 -0.49 7.29 11.82
C PHE A 256 -0.71 5.79 11.60
N ARG A 257 -1.30 5.40 10.47
CA ARG A 257 -1.51 3.99 10.13
C ARG A 257 -0.91 3.62 8.78
N TYR A 258 -0.07 2.59 8.79
CA TYR A 258 0.47 1.96 7.60
C TYR A 258 -0.03 0.51 7.53
N MET A 259 -1.15 0.27 6.84
CA MET A 259 -1.90 -0.99 6.84
C MET A 259 -2.33 -1.39 8.26
N ASP A 260 -1.75 -2.47 8.78
CA ASP A 260 -1.96 -3.01 10.13
C ASP A 260 -1.04 -2.41 11.20
N ASP A 261 0.04 -1.71 10.81
CA ASP A 261 1.04 -1.11 11.71
C ASP A 261 0.60 0.31 12.11
N MET A 262 0.36 0.56 13.39
CA MET A 262 -0.20 1.80 13.91
C MET A 262 0.76 2.45 14.91
N VAL A 263 0.87 3.78 14.82
CA VAL A 263 1.65 4.61 15.75
C VAL A 263 0.73 5.70 16.29
N PHE A 264 0.66 5.78 17.63
CA PHE A 264 0.02 6.87 18.35
C PHE A 264 1.07 7.61 19.17
N LEU A 265 1.00 8.95 19.17
CA LEU A 265 1.91 9.76 19.98
C LEU A 265 1.08 10.67 20.87
N ALA A 266 1.53 10.81 22.12
CA ALA A 266 0.93 11.70 23.10
C ALA A 266 1.98 12.20 24.10
N GLU A 267 1.59 13.13 24.99
CA GLU A 267 2.47 13.68 26.02
C GLU A 267 2.75 12.67 27.14
N SER A 268 1.77 11.81 27.48
CA SER A 268 1.87 10.93 28.64
C SER A 268 1.58 9.47 28.31
N SER A 269 2.16 8.57 29.12
CA SER A 269 1.94 7.13 29.05
C SER A 269 0.48 6.76 29.39
N GLU A 270 -0.11 7.45 30.36
CA GLU A 270 -1.49 7.23 30.83
C GLU A 270 -2.50 7.51 29.71
N ALA A 271 -2.26 8.59 28.94
CA ALA A 271 -3.09 8.90 27.76
C ALA A 271 -2.98 7.79 26.71
N LEU A 272 -1.79 7.22 26.48
CA LEU A 272 -1.60 6.14 25.51
C LEU A 272 -2.15 4.78 25.98
N HIS A 273 -2.16 4.49 27.30
CA HIS A 273 -2.88 3.33 27.82
C HIS A 273 -4.39 3.47 27.61
N PHE A 274 -4.95 4.65 27.91
CA PHE A 274 -6.36 4.91 27.61
C PHE A 274 -6.68 4.76 26.12
N VAL A 275 -5.82 5.25 25.23
CA VAL A 275 -5.96 5.07 23.75
C VAL A 275 -5.93 3.58 23.39
N LEU A 276 -5.01 2.80 23.96
CA LEU A 276 -4.91 1.37 23.70
C LEU A 276 -6.18 0.63 24.10
N ASP A 277 -6.74 0.92 25.28
CA ASP A 277 -7.95 0.28 25.80
C ASP A 277 -9.17 0.64 24.93
N MET A 278 -9.39 1.93 24.67
CA MET A 278 -10.53 2.41 23.88
C MET A 278 -10.46 1.94 22.42
N ALA A 279 -9.28 2.02 21.80
CA ALA A 279 -9.09 1.53 20.44
C ALA A 279 -9.25 0.00 20.35
N GLY A 280 -8.78 -0.74 21.36
CA GLY A 280 -8.98 -2.19 21.47
C GLY A 280 -10.45 -2.57 21.57
N LEU A 281 -11.23 -1.85 22.36
CA LEU A 281 -12.68 -2.06 22.50
C LEU A 281 -13.40 -1.82 21.16
N TYR A 282 -13.09 -0.72 20.46
CA TYR A 282 -13.67 -0.43 19.14
C TYR A 282 -13.35 -1.54 18.13
N LEU A 283 -12.08 -1.93 18.03
CA LEU A 283 -11.64 -2.95 17.08
C LEU A 283 -12.32 -4.30 17.34
N ALA A 284 -12.48 -4.68 18.60
CA ALA A 284 -13.14 -5.92 18.95
C ALA A 284 -14.65 -5.89 18.67
N ALA A 285 -15.33 -4.79 19.02
CA ALA A 285 -16.78 -4.65 18.87
C ALA A 285 -17.20 -4.51 17.39
N GLU A 286 -16.59 -3.56 16.67
CA GLU A 286 -17.03 -3.16 15.33
C GLU A 286 -16.34 -3.95 14.21
N LEU A 287 -15.05 -4.23 14.37
CA LEU A 287 -14.23 -4.86 13.33
C LEU A 287 -13.85 -6.31 13.64
N LYS A 288 -14.20 -6.85 14.81
CA LYS A 288 -13.90 -8.23 15.23
C LYS A 288 -12.42 -8.62 15.06
N VAL A 289 -11.51 -7.67 15.27
CA VAL A 289 -10.06 -7.84 15.26
C VAL A 289 -9.45 -7.33 16.55
N GLU A 290 -8.22 -7.77 16.82
CA GLU A 290 -7.51 -7.46 18.07
C GLU A 290 -6.12 -6.93 17.76
N PHE A 291 -5.60 -6.09 18.65
CA PHE A 291 -4.17 -5.78 18.67
C PHE A 291 -3.33 -7.01 18.99
N LYS A 292 -2.13 -7.07 18.47
CA LYS A 292 -1.12 -8.02 18.94
C LYS A 292 -0.73 -7.71 20.38
N HIS A 293 -0.50 -8.73 21.20
CA HIS A 293 0.00 -8.56 22.57
C HIS A 293 1.44 -7.98 22.64
N THR A 294 2.07 -7.76 21.48
CA THR A 294 3.42 -7.18 21.36
C THR A 294 3.41 -5.66 21.20
N TRP A 295 2.29 -4.99 21.54
CA TRP A 295 2.24 -3.53 21.61
C TRP A 295 3.24 -2.98 22.61
N GLN A 296 3.72 -1.75 22.42
CA GLN A 296 4.75 -1.14 23.25
C GLN A 296 4.44 0.35 23.43
N ILE A 297 4.54 0.81 24.70
CA ILE A 297 4.53 2.23 25.04
C ILE A 297 5.92 2.58 25.55
N PHE A 298 6.53 3.64 25.02
CA PHE A 298 7.89 4.04 25.36
C PHE A 298 8.14 5.53 25.10
N PRO A 299 9.09 6.17 25.82
CA PRO A 299 9.56 7.50 25.50
C PRO A 299 10.30 7.52 24.17
N VAL A 300 9.97 8.49 23.31
CA VAL A 300 10.49 8.55 21.92
C VAL A 300 12.00 8.79 21.87
N ASP A 301 12.56 9.52 22.85
CA ASP A 301 13.98 9.86 22.88
C ASP A 301 14.84 8.77 23.52
N ASP A 302 14.28 7.96 24.42
CA ASP A 302 14.97 6.81 24.97
C ASP A 302 15.02 5.66 23.97
N ARG A 303 13.95 5.52 23.20
CA ARG A 303 13.81 4.50 22.18
C ARG A 303 13.17 5.06 20.91
N SER A 304 13.96 5.21 19.85
CA SER A 304 13.45 5.69 18.54
C SER A 304 12.31 4.83 18.02
N ILE A 305 11.32 5.47 17.41
CA ILE A 305 10.18 4.81 16.75
C ILE A 305 10.69 4.07 15.50
N ASP A 306 10.67 2.73 15.54
CA ASP A 306 11.00 1.88 14.38
C ASP A 306 9.75 1.64 13.55
N TYR A 307 9.54 2.47 12.52
CA TYR A 307 8.32 2.49 11.72
C TYR A 307 8.63 2.65 10.23
N VAL A 308 7.93 1.95 9.37
CA VAL A 308 8.05 1.97 7.90
C VAL A 308 9.49 1.95 7.37
N GLY A 309 10.39 1.26 8.06
CA GLY A 309 11.79 1.08 7.64
C GLY A 309 12.75 2.16 8.11
N PHE A 310 12.30 3.10 8.92
CA PHE A 310 13.11 4.14 9.56
C PHE A 310 13.03 4.05 11.07
N LYS A 311 14.06 4.54 11.76
CA LYS A 311 14.08 4.81 13.19
C LYS A 311 14.10 6.32 13.40
N GLN A 312 13.12 6.85 14.14
CA GLN A 312 12.91 8.28 14.31
C GLN A 312 12.74 8.65 15.79
N ASN A 313 13.29 9.78 16.19
CA ASN A 313 13.08 10.44 17.47
C ASN A 313 13.10 11.96 17.25
N HIS A 314 13.05 12.79 18.31
CA HIS A 314 13.08 14.24 18.17
C HIS A 314 14.38 14.78 17.54
N TYR A 315 15.48 14.05 17.62
CA TYR A 315 16.79 14.49 17.13
C TYR A 315 17.07 14.08 15.68
N GLY A 316 16.53 12.94 15.22
CA GLY A 316 16.92 12.48 13.89
C GLY A 316 16.09 11.35 13.30
N VAL A 317 16.51 11.00 12.09
CA VAL A 317 15.97 9.88 11.30
C VAL A 317 17.12 9.01 10.85
N LEU A 318 17.06 7.72 11.15
CA LEU A 318 18.03 6.72 10.75
C LEU A 318 17.34 5.66 9.88
N MET A 319 18.04 5.12 8.90
CA MET A 319 17.60 3.94 8.17
C MET A 319 17.61 2.71 9.09
N ARG A 320 16.57 1.87 9.02
CA ARG A 320 16.52 0.61 9.77
C ARG A 320 17.75 -0.25 9.47
N LYS A 321 18.41 -0.80 10.52
CA LYS A 321 19.65 -1.58 10.41
C LYS A 321 19.56 -2.71 9.38
N SER A 322 18.45 -3.42 9.29
CA SER A 322 18.27 -4.52 8.32
C SER A 322 18.29 -4.04 6.87
N ILE A 323 17.72 -2.86 6.58
CA ILE A 323 17.73 -2.25 5.24
C ILE A 323 19.13 -1.76 4.92
N LEU A 324 19.78 -1.08 5.87
CA LEU A 324 21.15 -0.58 5.74
C LEU A 324 22.15 -1.70 5.46
N LEU A 325 22.09 -2.79 6.23
CA LEU A 325 22.99 -3.94 6.02
C LEU A 325 22.76 -4.62 4.66
N ARG A 326 21.50 -4.71 4.18
CA ARG A 326 21.22 -5.21 2.83
C ARG A 326 21.82 -4.30 1.77
N PHE A 327 21.72 -2.99 1.96
CA PHE A 327 22.33 -2.04 1.05
C PHE A 327 23.86 -2.20 1.00
N TYR A 328 24.53 -2.31 2.14
CA TYR A 328 25.98 -2.52 2.18
C TYR A 328 26.40 -3.85 1.52
N LYS A 329 25.70 -4.95 1.78
CA LYS A 329 25.95 -6.23 1.10
C LYS A 329 25.76 -6.13 -0.40
N LYS A 330 24.71 -5.44 -0.86
CA LYS A 330 24.45 -5.19 -2.29
C LYS A 330 25.57 -4.34 -2.91
N SER A 331 26.02 -3.28 -2.21
CA SER A 331 27.09 -2.41 -2.71
C SER A 331 28.41 -3.17 -2.90
N ILE A 332 28.78 -4.06 -1.98
CA ILE A 332 29.96 -4.93 -2.11
C ILE A 332 29.83 -5.84 -3.34
N LYS A 333 28.66 -6.46 -3.53
CA LYS A 333 28.43 -7.35 -4.70
C LYS A 333 28.54 -6.59 -6.02
N VAL A 334 27.94 -5.41 -6.11
CA VAL A 334 27.95 -4.58 -7.32
C VAL A 334 29.33 -3.99 -7.58
N ALA A 335 30.06 -3.61 -6.53
CA ALA A 335 31.39 -3.04 -6.61
C ALA A 335 32.42 -3.96 -7.30
N ARG A 336 32.22 -5.27 -7.30
CA ARG A 336 33.11 -6.21 -8.00
C ARG A 336 33.17 -6.00 -9.51
N ASN A 337 32.08 -5.48 -10.09
CA ASN A 337 31.98 -5.29 -11.55
C ASN A 337 31.79 -3.82 -11.95
N ASN A 338 31.47 -2.93 -11.00
CA ASN A 338 31.16 -1.53 -11.26
C ASN A 338 31.89 -0.64 -10.24
N PRO A 339 32.69 0.35 -10.66
CA PRO A 339 33.30 1.30 -9.73
C PRO A 339 32.21 2.12 -9.04
N ILE A 340 32.37 2.39 -7.74
CA ILE A 340 31.53 3.28 -6.96
C ILE A 340 32.46 4.36 -6.40
N ARG A 341 32.52 5.52 -7.03
CA ARG A 341 33.50 6.59 -6.73
C ARG A 341 32.89 7.72 -5.93
N ASP A 342 31.62 8.00 -6.18
CA ASP A 342 30.91 9.16 -5.65
C ASP A 342 29.39 8.90 -5.47
N GLN A 343 28.67 9.93 -5.05
CA GLN A 343 27.22 9.87 -4.86
C GLN A 343 26.44 9.72 -6.17
N GLN A 344 26.99 10.11 -7.31
CA GLN A 344 26.34 9.94 -8.61
C GLN A 344 26.34 8.47 -9.02
N ASP A 345 27.45 7.76 -8.82
CA ASP A 345 27.51 6.32 -9.01
C ASP A 345 26.51 5.60 -8.10
N ILE A 346 26.38 6.04 -6.82
CA ILE A 346 25.38 5.47 -5.89
C ILE A 346 23.95 5.71 -6.41
N LYS A 347 23.63 6.91 -6.85
CA LYS A 347 22.31 7.25 -7.40
C LYS A 347 21.96 6.40 -8.62
N HIS A 348 22.92 6.16 -9.49
CA HIS A 348 22.76 5.38 -10.71
C HIS A 348 22.62 3.87 -10.43
N LEU A 349 23.53 3.32 -9.63
CA LEU A 349 23.58 1.88 -9.35
C LEU A 349 22.55 1.41 -8.31
N PHE A 350 22.11 2.31 -7.42
CA PHE A 350 21.23 2.01 -6.28
C PHE A 350 20.12 3.07 -6.12
N PRO A 351 19.30 3.36 -7.14
CA PRO A 351 18.34 4.48 -7.07
C PRO A 351 17.33 4.34 -5.92
N SER A 352 16.92 3.13 -5.60
CA SER A 352 16.01 2.87 -4.48
C SER A 352 16.67 3.19 -3.12
N GLU A 353 17.83 2.60 -2.87
CA GLU A 353 18.58 2.77 -1.60
C GLU A 353 19.09 4.20 -1.42
N TYR A 354 19.47 4.85 -2.52
CA TYR A 354 19.81 6.28 -2.54
C TYR A 354 18.62 7.14 -2.07
N GLY A 355 17.42 6.85 -2.61
CA GLY A 355 16.19 7.51 -2.20
C GLY A 355 15.84 7.31 -0.71
N TRP A 356 16.17 6.17 -0.11
CA TRP A 356 16.05 5.93 1.32
C TRP A 356 17.06 6.75 2.13
N ALA A 357 18.33 6.77 1.71
CA ALA A 357 19.41 7.50 2.39
C ALA A 357 19.16 9.01 2.43
N LEU A 358 18.64 9.60 1.35
CA LEU A 358 18.31 11.02 1.27
C LEU A 358 17.31 11.51 2.34
N ARG A 359 16.57 10.60 2.94
CA ARG A 359 15.54 10.93 3.96
C ARG A 359 16.03 10.80 5.39
N CYS A 360 17.25 10.30 5.55
CA CYS A 360 17.92 10.25 6.84
C CYS A 360 18.45 11.61 7.29
N SER A 361 18.79 11.73 8.56
CA SER A 361 19.54 12.89 9.06
C SER A 361 20.86 13.05 8.31
N GLU A 362 21.33 14.29 8.15
CA GLU A 362 22.48 14.61 7.30
C GLU A 362 23.71 13.77 7.63
N GLN A 363 24.12 13.74 8.91
CA GLN A 363 25.25 12.95 9.35
C GLN A 363 25.09 11.44 9.05
N HIS A 364 23.88 10.89 9.21
CA HIS A 364 23.64 9.47 8.92
C HIS A 364 23.70 9.18 7.41
N LYS A 365 23.16 10.08 6.59
CA LYS A 365 23.21 10.02 5.13
C LYS A 365 24.65 10.02 4.64
N GLU A 366 25.47 10.96 5.12
CA GLU A 366 26.89 11.03 4.78
C GLU A 366 27.66 9.77 5.16
N ASN A 367 27.41 9.24 6.36
CA ASN A 367 28.03 7.98 6.81
C ASN A 367 27.65 6.80 5.91
N ILE A 368 26.38 6.73 5.45
CA ILE A 368 25.92 5.71 4.50
C ILE A 368 26.70 5.83 3.18
N PHE A 369 26.74 7.02 2.60
CA PHE A 369 27.40 7.23 1.30
C PHE A 369 28.90 6.97 1.37
N ASN A 370 29.56 7.47 2.40
CA ASN A 370 30.99 7.24 2.62
C ASN A 370 31.32 5.74 2.75
N THR A 371 30.50 4.98 3.49
CA THR A 371 30.66 3.52 3.61
C THR A 371 30.50 2.82 2.27
N VAL A 372 29.51 3.21 1.46
CA VAL A 372 29.26 2.62 0.12
C VAL A 372 30.42 2.95 -0.84
N ILE A 373 30.93 4.18 -0.81
CA ILE A 373 32.11 4.59 -1.62
C ILE A 373 33.36 3.82 -1.19
N GLN A 374 33.59 3.66 0.13
CA GLN A 374 34.70 2.84 0.65
C GLN A 374 34.58 1.38 0.20
N ASN A 375 33.38 0.79 0.21
CA ASN A 375 33.14 -0.53 -0.35
C ASN A 375 33.47 -0.56 -1.87
N GLY A 376 33.12 0.48 -2.62
CA GLY A 376 33.48 0.64 -4.01
C GLY A 376 34.98 0.56 -4.24
N LYS A 377 35.75 1.35 -3.49
CA LYS A 377 37.21 1.37 -3.57
C LYS A 377 37.86 0.03 -3.17
N LYS A 378 37.34 -0.60 -2.13
CA LYS A 378 37.90 -1.84 -1.56
C LYS A 378 37.62 -3.08 -2.41
N TYR A 379 36.43 -3.19 -2.98
CA TYR A 379 35.94 -4.43 -3.59
C TYR A 379 35.87 -4.37 -5.14
N PHE A 380 36.17 -3.22 -5.76
CA PHE A 380 36.27 -3.13 -7.21
C PHE A 380 37.44 -3.94 -7.73
N ILE A 381 37.16 -4.96 -8.54
CA ILE A 381 38.17 -5.81 -9.16
C ILE A 381 38.29 -5.37 -10.60
N ASN A 382 39.42 -4.70 -10.91
CA ASN A 382 39.72 -4.33 -12.30
C ASN A 382 40.10 -5.60 -13.10
N ARG A 383 39.16 -6.16 -13.85
CA ARG A 383 39.36 -7.37 -14.67
C ARG A 383 40.49 -7.19 -15.74
N ALA A 384 40.77 -5.98 -16.15
CA ALA A 384 41.85 -5.72 -17.06
C ALA A 384 43.25 -6.01 -16.46
N ALA A 385 43.41 -5.87 -15.15
CA ALA A 385 44.64 -6.23 -14.47
C ALA A 385 44.87 -7.75 -14.34
N ILE A 386 43.80 -8.55 -14.34
CA ILE A 386 43.86 -10.01 -14.20
C ILE A 386 44.11 -10.69 -15.56
N GLY A 387 43.70 -10.05 -16.67
CA GLY A 387 43.90 -10.59 -18.01
C GLY A 387 45.39 -10.54 -18.49
N ASN A 388 46.18 -9.62 -17.96
CA ASN A 388 47.58 -9.48 -18.34
C ASN A 388 48.53 -10.41 -17.57
N THR A 389 48.11 -11.06 -16.51
CA THR A 389 48.93 -12.05 -15.77
C THR A 389 48.71 -13.48 -16.25
N ALA A 390 47.69 -13.75 -17.09
CA ALA A 390 47.44 -15.07 -17.68
C ALA A 390 48.02 -15.26 -19.08
N ALA A 391 48.62 -14.20 -19.66
CA ALA A 391 49.27 -14.25 -21.00
C ALA A 391 50.80 -14.25 -20.93
N GLY A 392 51.36 -14.45 -19.75
CA GLY A 392 52.80 -14.45 -19.54
C GLY A 392 53.26 -15.64 -18.70
N ASN A 393 52.89 -16.87 -19.10
CA ASN A 393 53.57 -18.11 -18.76
C ASN A 393 53.44 -19.12 -19.89
#